data_0fa4df242b31163582442a3d7cae45ca
#
_entry.id   0fa4df242b31163582442a3d7cae45ca
#
_cell.length_a   1.000
_cell.length_b   1.000
_cell.length_c   1.000
_cell.angle_alpha   90.00
_cell.angle_beta   90.00
_cell.angle_gamma   90.00
#
_symmetry.space_group_name_H-M   'P 1'
#
loop_
_entity.id
_entity.type
_entity.pdbx_description
1 polymer ?
#
loop_
_entity_poly.entity_id
_entity_poly.type
_entity_poly.pdbx_seq_one_letter_code
_entity_poly.pdbx_strand_id
1 'polypeptide(L)'
;MRRGGLLAKLWRGRYPSAERLVATLEASARARQRGVPTAAPIALIVAAGARGFARGAMAFEEIDGAEDLARKTIRGAATPADLEATIYAVRAMHDRGVLHPDLNLGNVLLRPRRDGPPQVFLIDFDRATFPPGSLPFAARQAALRRLERSCAKLIGTPGLFGPGSEDLWYNLYAGDDAELARRLAGGRHIGRLSLAVHRLGWRRNSP
;
A
#
# COMPACT_ATOMS: atom_id res chain seq x y z
N MET A 1 -7.72 12.53 1.93
CA MET A 1 -7.28 11.72 0.76
C MET A 1 -7.32 12.55 -0.50
N ARG A 2 -6.19 12.78 -1.15
CA ARG A 2 -6.13 13.38 -2.48
C ARG A 2 -5.95 12.23 -3.49
N ARG A 3 -6.98 11.97 -4.28
CA ARG A 3 -6.85 11.07 -5.44
C ARG A 3 -5.92 11.71 -6.46
N GLY A 4 -4.81 11.06 -6.79
CA GLY A 4 -3.94 11.46 -7.90
C GLY A 4 -4.55 11.05 -9.25
N GLY A 5 -4.35 11.89 -10.28
CA GLY A 5 -4.78 11.65 -11.66
C GLY A 5 -5.62 12.79 -12.23
N LEU A 6 -5.69 12.86 -13.57
CA LEU A 6 -6.36 13.96 -14.30
C LEU A 6 -7.83 14.15 -13.89
N LEU A 7 -8.53 13.05 -13.56
CA LEU A 7 -9.93 13.06 -13.14
C LEU A 7 -10.13 13.40 -11.65
N ALA A 8 -9.06 13.44 -10.84
CA ALA A 8 -9.15 13.73 -9.40
C ALA A 8 -9.61 15.19 -9.13
N LYS A 9 -9.31 16.12 -10.03
CA LYS A 9 -9.76 17.50 -9.92
C LYS A 9 -11.27 17.65 -10.14
N LEU A 10 -11.87 16.80 -10.97
CA LEU A 10 -13.31 16.80 -11.28
C LEU A 10 -14.17 16.13 -10.18
N TRP A 11 -13.56 15.23 -9.38
CA TRP A 11 -14.27 14.37 -8.42
C TRP A 11 -14.01 14.73 -6.95
N ARG A 12 -13.58 15.96 -6.65
CA ARG A 12 -13.27 16.38 -5.26
C ARG A 12 -14.45 16.13 -4.32
N GLY A 13 -14.30 15.16 -3.40
CA GLY A 13 -15.31 14.86 -2.37
C GLY A 13 -16.63 14.30 -2.91
N ARG A 14 -16.70 13.90 -4.18
CA ARG A 14 -17.85 13.25 -4.79
C ARG A 14 -17.58 11.76 -4.92
N TYR A 15 -18.50 10.96 -4.44
CA TYR A 15 -18.46 9.51 -4.53
C TYR A 15 -19.62 9.02 -5.39
N PRO A 16 -19.46 7.93 -6.15
CA PRO A 16 -20.55 7.39 -6.99
C PRO A 16 -21.81 7.07 -6.18
N SER A 17 -21.64 6.65 -4.92
CA SER A 17 -22.74 6.36 -4.02
C SER A 17 -22.32 6.46 -2.55
N ALA A 18 -23.30 6.51 -1.65
CA ALA A 18 -23.08 6.47 -0.20
C ALA A 18 -22.52 5.10 0.24
N GLU A 19 -22.98 4.01 -0.39
CA GLU A 19 -22.55 2.64 -0.09
C GLU A 19 -21.04 2.49 -0.29
N ARG A 20 -20.45 3.20 -1.26
CA ARG A 20 -19.00 3.15 -1.45
C ARG A 20 -18.22 3.75 -0.29
N LEU A 21 -18.73 4.81 0.33
CA LEU A 21 -18.12 5.40 1.51
C LEU A 21 -18.19 4.44 2.70
N VAL A 22 -19.36 3.84 2.90
CA VAL A 22 -19.58 2.81 3.93
C VAL A 22 -18.63 1.64 3.70
N ALA A 23 -18.59 1.08 2.48
CA ALA A 23 -17.71 -0.04 2.15
C ALA A 23 -16.22 0.25 2.40
N THR A 24 -15.75 1.48 2.16
CA THR A 24 -14.37 1.87 2.44
C THR A 24 -14.07 1.86 3.94
N LEU A 25 -15.01 2.37 4.75
CA LEU A 25 -14.87 2.39 6.21
C LEU A 25 -14.94 0.96 6.79
N GLU A 26 -15.89 0.17 6.31
CA GLU A 26 -16.04 -1.24 6.70
C GLU A 26 -14.81 -2.07 6.33
N ALA A 27 -14.19 -1.83 5.16
CA ALA A 27 -12.97 -2.51 4.76
C ALA A 27 -11.82 -2.25 5.75
N SER A 28 -11.67 -1.00 6.21
CA SER A 28 -10.68 -0.66 7.24
C SER A 28 -10.98 -1.34 8.58
N ALA A 29 -12.24 -1.33 9.02
CA ALA A 29 -12.67 -2.03 10.22
C ALA A 29 -12.40 -3.54 10.14
N ARG A 30 -12.72 -4.15 8.99
CA ARG A 30 -12.51 -5.58 8.73
C ARG A 30 -11.03 -5.96 8.69
N ALA A 31 -10.17 -5.12 8.10
CA ALA A 31 -8.72 -5.33 8.15
C ALA A 31 -8.22 -5.35 9.59
N ARG A 32 -8.68 -4.38 10.41
CA ARG A 32 -8.35 -4.32 11.85
C ARG A 32 -8.85 -5.56 12.60
N GLN A 33 -10.07 -6.01 12.36
CA GLN A 33 -10.63 -7.24 12.97
C GLN A 33 -9.81 -8.49 12.63
N ARG A 34 -9.18 -8.52 11.44
CA ARG A 34 -8.24 -9.57 11.05
C ARG A 34 -6.84 -9.39 11.64
N GLY A 35 -6.65 -8.42 12.54
CA GLY A 35 -5.38 -8.17 13.22
C GLY A 35 -4.34 -7.45 12.38
N VAL A 36 -4.74 -6.76 11.30
CA VAL A 36 -3.84 -5.88 10.55
C VAL A 36 -3.75 -4.55 11.28
N PRO A 37 -2.55 -4.10 11.69
CA PRO A 37 -2.39 -2.78 12.29
C PRO A 37 -2.79 -1.69 11.30
N THR A 38 -3.83 -0.93 11.64
CA THR A 38 -4.35 0.18 10.84
C THR A 38 -5.06 1.18 11.73
N ALA A 39 -5.26 2.40 11.25
CA ALA A 39 -6.04 3.42 11.93
C ALA A 39 -7.48 2.94 12.15
N ALA A 40 -8.00 3.09 13.35
CA ALA A 40 -9.40 2.75 13.63
C ALA A 40 -10.34 3.73 12.92
N PRO A 41 -11.38 3.24 12.23
CA PRO A 41 -12.43 4.12 11.72
C PRO A 41 -13.25 4.65 12.90
N ILE A 42 -13.46 5.98 12.94
CA ILE A 42 -14.18 6.65 14.04
C ILE A 42 -15.58 7.05 13.57
N ALA A 43 -15.68 7.71 12.44
CA ALA A 43 -16.94 8.27 11.97
C ALA A 43 -17.01 8.34 10.45
N LEU A 44 -18.23 8.30 9.94
CA LEU A 44 -18.57 8.55 8.56
C LEU A 44 -19.72 9.55 8.51
N ILE A 45 -19.51 10.65 7.80
CA ILE A 45 -20.55 11.61 7.48
C ILE A 45 -20.89 11.45 6.00
N VAL A 46 -22.17 11.27 5.68
CA VAL A 46 -22.66 11.15 4.30
C VAL A 46 -23.75 12.18 4.10
N ALA A 47 -23.67 12.92 3.01
CA ALA A 47 -24.70 13.84 2.56
C ALA A 47 -25.08 13.52 1.10
N ALA A 48 -26.33 13.71 0.76
CA ALA A 48 -26.77 13.64 -0.62
C ALA A 48 -26.06 14.71 -1.45
N GLY A 49 -25.50 14.31 -2.56
CA GLY A 49 -24.89 15.21 -3.54
C GLY A 49 -25.83 15.46 -4.72
N ALA A 50 -25.52 16.46 -5.53
CA ALA A 50 -26.26 16.72 -6.76
C ALA A 50 -26.04 15.59 -7.78
N ARG A 51 -27.05 15.30 -8.62
CA ARG A 51 -26.98 14.34 -9.73
C ARG A 51 -26.66 12.90 -9.31
N GLY A 52 -27.16 12.44 -8.15
CA GLY A 52 -26.99 11.05 -7.70
C GLY A 52 -25.62 10.73 -7.10
N PHE A 53 -24.71 11.73 -6.97
CA PHE A 53 -23.45 11.54 -6.25
C PHE A 53 -23.67 11.71 -4.74
N ALA A 54 -22.88 10.99 -3.94
CA ALA A 54 -22.78 11.22 -2.51
C ALA A 54 -21.57 12.13 -2.20
N ARG A 55 -21.71 12.96 -1.18
CA ARG A 55 -20.61 13.66 -0.53
C ARG A 55 -20.38 13.02 0.82
N GLY A 56 -19.12 12.92 1.25
CA GLY A 56 -18.86 12.38 2.57
C GLY A 56 -17.45 12.66 3.06
N ALA A 57 -17.31 12.55 4.36
CA ALA A 57 -16.05 12.60 5.08
C ALA A 57 -15.94 11.40 5.98
N MET A 58 -14.75 10.82 6.06
CA MET A 58 -14.42 9.73 6.97
C MET A 58 -13.37 10.24 7.95
N ALA A 59 -13.57 9.95 9.23
CA ALA A 59 -12.61 10.19 10.29
C ALA A 59 -12.01 8.86 10.74
N PHE A 60 -10.71 8.86 10.90
CA PHE A 60 -9.92 7.75 11.43
C PHE A 60 -9.11 8.22 12.62
N GLU A 61 -8.77 7.29 13.51
CA GLU A 61 -7.82 7.51 14.58
C GLU A 61 -6.50 8.05 14.01
N GLU A 62 -5.97 9.09 14.62
CA GLU A 62 -4.62 9.55 14.31
C GLU A 62 -3.59 8.57 14.89
N ILE A 63 -2.62 8.19 14.07
CA ILE A 63 -1.50 7.37 14.52
C ILE A 63 -0.37 8.32 14.91
N ASP A 64 -0.43 8.77 16.15
CA ASP A 64 0.50 9.77 16.66
C ASP A 64 1.96 9.35 16.49
N GLY A 65 2.80 10.31 16.11
CA GLY A 65 4.23 10.11 15.87
C GLY A 65 4.58 9.23 14.66
N ALA A 66 3.60 8.84 13.83
CA ALA A 66 3.86 8.07 12.63
C ALA A 66 4.13 8.96 11.40
N GLU A 67 5.01 8.49 10.52
CA GLU A 67 5.32 9.09 9.25
C GLU A 67 5.11 8.11 8.10
N ASP A 68 4.64 8.58 6.93
CA ASP A 68 4.53 7.71 5.76
C ASP A 68 5.90 7.36 5.16
N LEU A 69 6.05 6.10 4.77
CA LEU A 69 7.31 5.58 4.23
C LEU A 69 7.68 6.26 2.90
N ALA A 70 6.72 6.76 2.13
CA ALA A 70 7.02 7.50 0.89
C ALA A 70 7.77 8.81 1.20
N ARG A 71 7.29 9.60 2.17
CA ARG A 71 7.98 10.82 2.60
C ARG A 71 9.35 10.51 3.16
N LYS A 72 9.45 9.48 4.00
CA LYS A 72 10.73 9.05 4.58
C LYS A 72 11.73 8.64 3.49
N THR A 73 11.24 7.93 2.46
CA THR A 73 12.05 7.53 1.29
C THR A 73 12.53 8.73 0.46
N ILE A 74 11.62 9.66 0.15
CA ILE A 74 11.95 10.87 -0.63
C ILE A 74 13.03 11.71 0.05
N ARG A 75 13.04 11.77 1.38
CA ARG A 75 14.07 12.48 2.16
C ARG A 75 15.38 11.72 2.30
N GLY A 76 15.48 10.50 1.79
CA GLY A 76 16.64 9.62 1.99
C GLY A 76 16.81 9.14 3.44
N ALA A 77 15.75 9.18 4.26
CA ALA A 77 15.79 8.81 5.67
C ALA A 77 15.25 7.39 5.94
N ALA A 78 14.79 6.67 4.90
CA ALA A 78 14.38 5.29 5.03
C ALA A 78 15.58 4.38 5.34
N THR A 79 15.38 3.44 6.27
CA THR A 79 16.42 2.52 6.75
C THR A 79 16.11 1.08 6.37
N PRO A 80 17.10 0.16 6.41
CA PRO A 80 16.85 -1.27 6.24
C PRO A 80 15.80 -1.82 7.22
N ALA A 81 15.81 -1.37 8.46
CA ALA A 81 14.83 -1.77 9.48
C ALA A 81 13.40 -1.32 9.12
N ASP A 82 13.23 -0.17 8.46
CA ASP A 82 11.92 0.28 7.98
C ASP A 82 11.38 -0.65 6.88
N LEU A 83 12.26 -1.09 5.98
CA LEU A 83 11.90 -2.02 4.91
C LEU A 83 11.53 -3.38 5.50
N GLU A 84 12.37 -3.92 6.35
CA GLU A 84 12.16 -5.22 6.98
C GLU A 84 10.82 -5.25 7.73
N ALA A 85 10.58 -4.27 8.60
CA ALA A 85 9.33 -4.14 9.34
C ALA A 85 8.12 -4.03 8.39
N THR A 86 8.25 -3.27 7.30
CA THR A 86 7.19 -3.12 6.27
C THR A 86 6.88 -4.45 5.61
N ILE A 87 7.90 -5.20 5.17
CA ILE A 87 7.71 -6.48 4.47
C ILE A 87 7.10 -7.52 5.41
N TYR A 88 7.51 -7.57 6.67
CA TYR A 88 6.89 -8.46 7.66
C TYR A 88 5.42 -8.08 7.92
N ALA A 89 5.09 -6.80 8.00
CA ALA A 89 3.70 -6.36 8.15
C ALA A 89 2.85 -6.74 6.92
N VAL A 90 3.39 -6.59 5.72
CA VAL A 90 2.73 -6.98 4.47
C VAL A 90 2.53 -8.51 4.41
N ARG A 91 3.55 -9.29 4.78
CA ARG A 91 3.42 -10.75 4.87
C ARG A 91 2.32 -11.15 5.85
N ALA A 92 2.35 -10.59 7.05
CA ALA A 92 1.36 -10.86 8.08
C ALA A 92 -0.07 -10.48 7.65
N MET A 93 -0.25 -9.38 6.90
CA MET A 93 -1.52 -9.00 6.30
C MET A 93 -2.00 -10.06 5.29
N HIS A 94 -1.12 -10.53 4.41
CA HIS A 94 -1.43 -11.55 3.41
C HIS A 94 -1.76 -12.91 4.05
N ASP A 95 -1.06 -13.29 5.12
CA ASP A 95 -1.31 -14.53 5.86
C ASP A 95 -2.68 -14.53 6.53
N ARG A 96 -3.19 -13.35 6.89
CA ARG A 96 -4.55 -13.12 7.40
C ARG A 96 -5.61 -12.99 6.32
N GLY A 97 -5.26 -13.25 5.06
CA GLY A 97 -6.19 -13.19 3.92
C GLY A 97 -6.70 -11.78 3.63
N VAL A 98 -5.88 -10.76 3.85
CA VAL A 98 -6.24 -9.38 3.48
C VAL A 98 -5.47 -8.97 2.24
N LEU A 99 -6.18 -8.69 1.15
CA LEU A 99 -5.62 -8.15 -0.09
C LEU A 99 -5.84 -6.64 -0.14
N HIS A 100 -4.76 -5.90 -0.12
CA HIS A 100 -4.75 -4.45 -0.28
C HIS A 100 -4.53 -4.10 -1.76
N PRO A 101 -5.53 -3.59 -2.49
CA PRO A 101 -5.44 -3.40 -3.94
C PRO A 101 -4.53 -2.23 -4.35
N ASP A 102 -4.29 -1.29 -3.45
CA ASP A 102 -3.42 -0.12 -3.68
C ASP A 102 -2.26 -0.07 -2.68
N LEU A 103 -1.58 -1.21 -2.47
CA LEU A 103 -0.41 -1.27 -1.60
C LEU A 103 0.75 -0.48 -2.24
N ASN A 104 1.09 0.64 -1.62
CA ASN A 104 2.18 1.53 -2.03
C ASN A 104 2.84 2.17 -0.81
N LEU A 105 4.01 2.82 -0.97
CA LEU A 105 4.77 3.38 0.15
C LEU A 105 4.03 4.49 0.90
N GLY A 106 3.12 5.22 0.25
CA GLY A 106 2.31 6.26 0.89
C GLY A 106 1.19 5.71 1.79
N ASN A 107 0.87 4.41 1.65
CA ASN A 107 -0.11 3.70 2.46
C ASN A 107 0.54 2.87 3.57
N VAL A 108 1.83 3.08 3.82
CA VAL A 108 2.60 2.48 4.92
C VAL A 108 3.02 3.57 5.87
N LEU A 109 2.55 3.54 7.11
CA LEU A 109 2.96 4.46 8.16
C LEU A 109 3.90 3.74 9.13
N LEU A 110 4.96 4.42 9.50
CA LEU A 110 5.98 3.93 10.42
C LEU A 110 5.97 4.78 11.68
N ARG A 111 5.72 4.18 12.83
CA ARG A 111 5.86 4.81 14.14
C ARG A 111 7.14 4.31 14.79
N PRO A 112 8.11 5.21 15.06
CA PRO A 112 9.32 4.83 15.78
C PRO A 112 9.02 4.21 17.14
N ARG A 113 9.83 3.26 17.57
CA ARG A 113 9.83 2.71 18.92
C ARG A 113 11.15 3.06 19.59
N ARG A 114 11.14 3.15 20.92
CA ARG A 114 12.38 3.38 21.68
C ARG A 114 13.36 2.25 21.48
N ASP A 115 12.85 1.02 21.51
CA ASP A 115 13.61 -0.21 21.38
C ASP A 115 13.03 -1.09 20.27
N GLY A 116 13.87 -1.48 19.30
CA GLY A 116 13.51 -2.38 18.21
C GLY A 116 13.00 -1.70 16.94
N PRO A 117 12.48 -2.50 16.00
CA PRO A 117 12.02 -2.02 14.71
C PRO A 117 10.78 -1.13 14.84
N PRO A 118 10.52 -0.24 13.88
CA PRO A 118 9.35 0.62 13.90
C PRO A 118 8.06 -0.21 13.85
N GLN A 119 7.01 0.33 14.48
CA GLN A 119 5.68 -0.23 14.32
C GLN A 119 5.10 0.22 12.99
N VAL A 120 4.60 -0.74 12.22
CA VAL A 120 4.03 -0.51 10.89
C VAL A 120 2.51 -0.49 10.98
N PHE A 121 1.90 0.49 10.32
CA PHE A 121 0.46 0.54 10.08
C PHE A 121 0.21 0.62 8.58
N LEU A 122 -0.75 -0.18 8.10
CA LEU A 122 -1.19 -0.15 6.72
C LEU A 122 -2.52 0.61 6.67
N ILE A 123 -2.64 1.58 5.77
CA ILE A 123 -3.82 2.45 5.69
C ILE A 123 -4.42 2.44 4.28
N ASP A 124 -5.62 3.00 4.14
CA ASP A 124 -6.33 3.13 2.87
C ASP A 124 -6.78 1.78 2.26
N PHE A 125 -7.60 1.05 3.00
CA PHE A 125 -8.18 -0.22 2.55
C PHE A 125 -9.34 -0.07 1.55
N ASP A 126 -9.42 1.04 0.79
CA ASP A 126 -10.46 1.17 -0.25
C ASP A 126 -10.36 -0.03 -1.23
N ARG A 127 -11.48 -0.72 -1.44
CA ARG A 127 -11.59 -1.94 -2.27
C ARG A 127 -10.75 -3.13 -1.80
N ALA A 128 -10.32 -3.16 -0.56
CA ALA A 128 -9.68 -4.35 -0.02
C ALA A 128 -10.61 -5.56 -0.08
N THR A 129 -10.05 -6.72 -0.35
CA THR A 129 -10.78 -7.98 -0.35
C THR A 129 -10.28 -8.91 0.73
N PHE A 130 -11.17 -9.78 1.18
CA PHE A 130 -10.96 -10.58 2.39
C PHE A 130 -11.30 -12.06 2.11
N PRO A 131 -10.57 -12.75 1.22
CA PRO A 131 -10.80 -14.16 0.98
C PRO A 131 -10.61 -14.99 2.25
N PRO A 132 -11.20 -16.19 2.31
CA PRO A 132 -10.94 -17.11 3.41
C PRO A 132 -9.48 -17.60 3.36
N GLY A 133 -8.88 -17.79 4.52
CA GLY A 133 -7.49 -18.23 4.64
C GLY A 133 -6.45 -17.21 4.17
N SER A 134 -5.23 -17.66 3.97
CA SER A 134 -4.13 -16.83 3.49
C SER A 134 -4.25 -16.52 2.00
N LEU A 135 -3.63 -15.43 1.56
CA LEU A 135 -3.67 -15.07 0.13
C LEU A 135 -2.92 -16.08 -0.73
N PRO A 136 -3.44 -16.39 -1.94
CA PRO A 136 -2.74 -17.23 -2.89
C PRO A 136 -1.47 -16.53 -3.42
N PHE A 137 -0.51 -17.33 -3.87
CA PHE A 137 0.79 -16.87 -4.36
C PHE A 137 0.71 -15.72 -5.37
N ALA A 138 -0.14 -15.84 -6.38
CA ALA A 138 -0.26 -14.81 -7.42
C ALA A 138 -0.69 -13.44 -6.88
N ALA A 139 -1.59 -13.40 -5.88
CA ALA A 139 -2.04 -12.18 -5.24
C ALA A 139 -0.91 -11.54 -4.41
N ARG A 140 -0.15 -12.37 -3.65
CA ARG A 140 1.02 -11.92 -2.89
C ARG A 140 2.08 -11.32 -3.80
N GLN A 141 2.42 -12.01 -4.90
CA GLN A 141 3.40 -11.57 -5.88
C GLN A 141 2.96 -10.24 -6.53
N ALA A 142 1.69 -10.11 -6.91
CA ALA A 142 1.17 -8.88 -7.51
C ALA A 142 1.23 -7.68 -6.53
N ALA A 143 0.97 -7.91 -5.24
CA ALA A 143 1.04 -6.89 -4.20
C ALA A 143 2.50 -6.42 -3.97
N LEU A 144 3.46 -7.35 -3.86
CA LEU A 144 4.88 -7.02 -3.71
C LEU A 144 5.41 -6.24 -4.91
N ARG A 145 5.05 -6.63 -6.14
CA ARG A 145 5.42 -5.89 -7.35
C ARG A 145 4.81 -4.48 -7.38
N ARG A 146 3.63 -4.29 -6.80
CA ARG A 146 3.03 -2.96 -6.70
C ARG A 146 3.84 -2.07 -5.76
N LEU A 147 4.27 -2.62 -4.62
CA LEU A 147 5.11 -1.93 -3.65
C LEU A 147 6.47 -1.57 -4.29
N GLU A 148 7.11 -2.50 -5.00
CA GLU A 148 8.35 -2.28 -5.76
C GLU A 148 8.19 -1.16 -6.81
N ARG A 149 7.10 -1.16 -7.58
CA ARG A 149 6.81 -0.09 -8.54
C ARG A 149 6.60 1.26 -7.88
N SER A 150 5.97 1.29 -6.70
CA SER A 150 5.81 2.52 -5.91
C SER A 150 7.17 3.10 -5.52
N CYS A 151 8.10 2.25 -5.10
CA CYS A 151 9.46 2.64 -4.79
C CYS A 151 10.18 3.20 -6.04
N ALA A 152 10.16 2.45 -7.14
CA ALA A 152 10.79 2.86 -8.40
C ALA A 152 10.25 4.20 -8.93
N LYS A 153 8.98 4.49 -8.69
CA LYS A 153 8.35 5.76 -9.07
C LYS A 153 8.88 6.94 -8.25
N LEU A 154 9.17 6.73 -6.97
CA LEU A 154 9.62 7.80 -6.06
C LEU A 154 11.10 8.12 -6.19
N ILE A 155 11.94 7.09 -6.36
CA ILE A 155 13.40 7.25 -6.37
C ILE A 155 14.05 6.91 -7.72
N GLY A 156 13.26 6.62 -8.75
CA GLY A 156 13.75 6.37 -10.10
C GLY A 156 14.37 4.99 -10.33
N THR A 157 14.59 4.19 -9.29
CA THR A 157 15.17 2.85 -9.36
C THR A 157 14.30 1.82 -8.65
N PRO A 158 14.25 0.54 -9.12
CA PRO A 158 13.68 -0.54 -8.33
C PRO A 158 14.51 -0.74 -7.03
N GLY A 159 13.80 -1.07 -5.95
CA GLY A 159 14.43 -1.28 -4.64
C GLY A 159 14.64 0.01 -3.84
N LEU A 160 14.39 -0.08 -2.53
CA LEU A 160 14.42 1.08 -1.64
C LEU A 160 15.84 1.62 -1.44
N PHE A 161 16.85 0.79 -1.61
CA PHE A 161 18.25 1.10 -1.38
C PHE A 161 19.12 1.09 -2.65
N GLY A 162 18.48 1.22 -3.83
CA GLY A 162 19.16 1.29 -5.11
C GLY A 162 19.21 -0.04 -5.88
N PRO A 163 19.94 -0.07 -7.00
CA PRO A 163 20.07 -1.25 -7.84
C PRO A 163 20.66 -2.43 -7.07
N GLY A 164 20.10 -3.62 -7.27
CA GLY A 164 20.51 -4.85 -6.60
C GLY A 164 19.79 -5.13 -5.28
N SER A 165 19.08 -4.16 -4.71
CA SER A 165 18.28 -4.38 -3.50
C SER A 165 16.89 -4.98 -3.78
N GLU A 166 16.56 -5.22 -5.04
CA GLU A 166 15.24 -5.71 -5.42
C GLU A 166 14.94 -7.10 -4.87
N ASP A 167 15.94 -7.98 -4.80
CA ASP A 167 15.77 -9.32 -4.25
C ASP A 167 15.57 -9.32 -2.74
N LEU A 168 16.01 -8.25 -2.07
CA LEU A 168 15.85 -8.11 -0.64
C LEU A 168 14.37 -8.15 -0.22
N TRP A 169 13.46 -7.54 -1.00
CA TRP A 169 12.02 -7.58 -0.75
C TRP A 169 11.47 -8.99 -0.72
N TYR A 170 11.88 -9.80 -1.70
CA TYR A 170 11.39 -11.17 -1.84
C TYR A 170 12.01 -12.11 -0.81
N ASN A 171 13.29 -11.93 -0.49
CA ASN A 171 13.97 -12.68 0.54
C ASN A 171 13.40 -12.39 1.94
N LEU A 172 13.22 -11.11 2.29
CA LEU A 172 12.58 -10.72 3.55
C LEU A 172 11.13 -11.24 3.64
N TYR A 173 10.39 -11.18 2.53
CA TYR A 173 9.02 -11.69 2.49
C TYR A 173 8.95 -13.22 2.65
N ALA A 174 9.85 -13.95 2.03
CA ALA A 174 9.90 -15.41 2.09
C ALA A 174 10.46 -15.92 3.43
N GLY A 175 11.33 -15.15 4.10
CA GLY A 175 12.06 -15.59 5.28
C GLY A 175 12.95 -16.79 4.92
N ASP A 176 12.85 -17.89 5.66
CA ASP A 176 13.67 -19.10 5.44
C ASP A 176 13.22 -19.95 4.25
N ASP A 177 12.11 -19.61 3.60
CA ASP A 177 11.59 -20.34 2.43
C ASP A 177 12.28 -19.89 1.13
N ALA A 178 13.45 -20.47 0.84
CA ALA A 178 14.23 -20.18 -0.36
C ALA A 178 13.49 -20.49 -1.67
N GLU A 179 12.56 -21.46 -1.67
CA GLU A 179 11.74 -21.76 -2.86
C GLU A 179 10.73 -20.66 -3.11
N LEU A 180 10.05 -20.19 -2.07
CA LEU A 180 9.15 -19.05 -2.17
C LEU A 180 9.89 -17.79 -2.64
N ALA A 181 11.10 -17.53 -2.12
CA ALA A 181 11.92 -16.39 -2.55
C ALA A 181 12.22 -16.48 -4.04
N ARG A 182 12.70 -17.61 -4.53
CA ARG A 182 12.99 -17.84 -5.97
C ARG A 182 11.76 -17.69 -6.84
N ARG A 183 10.62 -18.24 -6.43
CA ARG A 183 9.35 -18.13 -7.16
C ARG A 183 8.83 -16.69 -7.22
N LEU A 184 8.96 -15.95 -6.14
CA LEU A 184 8.59 -14.53 -6.10
C LEU A 184 9.48 -13.70 -7.03
N ALA A 185 10.79 -13.92 -6.99
CA ALA A 185 11.77 -13.24 -7.83
C ALA A 185 11.66 -13.64 -9.31
N GLY A 186 11.38 -14.89 -9.63
CA GLY A 186 11.32 -15.43 -10.99
C GLY A 186 10.31 -14.78 -11.92
N GLY A 187 9.28 -14.14 -11.38
CA GLY A 187 8.32 -13.36 -12.17
C GLY A 187 8.76 -11.95 -12.55
N ARG A 188 10.00 -11.53 -12.25
CA ARG A 188 10.49 -10.14 -12.46
C ARG A 188 10.72 -9.77 -13.92
N HIS A 189 11.06 -10.73 -14.76
CA HIS A 189 11.30 -10.44 -16.20
C HIS A 189 10.07 -9.85 -16.88
N ILE A 190 8.87 -10.30 -16.52
CA ILE A 190 7.61 -9.73 -17.02
C ILE A 190 7.37 -8.33 -16.42
N GLY A 191 7.78 -8.08 -15.16
CA GLY A 191 7.65 -6.79 -14.48
C GLY A 191 8.58 -5.71 -15.03
N ARG A 192 9.77 -6.06 -15.52
CA ARG A 192 10.72 -5.11 -16.13
C ARG A 192 10.19 -4.54 -17.44
N LEU A 193 9.54 -5.35 -18.26
CA LEU A 193 8.85 -4.88 -19.47
C LEU A 193 7.68 -3.94 -19.13
N SER A 194 6.91 -4.25 -18.10
CA SER A 194 5.83 -3.39 -17.60
C SER A 194 6.34 -2.05 -17.06
N LEU A 195 7.46 -2.05 -16.32
CA LEU A 195 8.12 -0.81 -15.85
C LEU A 195 8.65 0.04 -17.00
N ALA A 196 9.21 -0.57 -18.05
CA ALA A 196 9.69 0.14 -19.22
C ALA A 196 8.55 0.83 -19.98
N VAL A 197 7.42 0.14 -20.16
CA VAL A 197 6.22 0.69 -20.79
C VAL A 197 5.62 1.83 -19.96
N HIS A 198 5.56 1.70 -18.63
CA HIS A 198 5.09 2.76 -17.73
C HIS A 198 6.03 3.98 -17.70
N ARG A 199 7.36 3.78 -17.78
CA ARG A 199 8.32 4.88 -17.88
C ARG A 199 8.14 5.72 -19.14
N LEU A 200 7.80 5.10 -20.27
CA LEU A 200 7.48 5.79 -21.52
C LEU A 200 6.20 6.64 -21.36
N GLY A 201 5.21 6.17 -20.62
CA GLY A 201 4.00 6.92 -20.29
C GLY A 201 4.23 8.10 -19.33
N TRP A 202 5.17 7.97 -18.39
CA TRP A 202 5.50 9.04 -17.43
C TRP A 202 6.26 10.20 -18.06
N ARG A 203 7.20 9.93 -18.99
CA ARG A 203 7.93 10.98 -19.73
C ARG A 203 7.02 11.85 -20.61
N ARG A 204 5.85 11.34 -21.01
CA ARG A 204 4.87 12.10 -21.80
C ARG A 204 3.98 13.04 -20.98
N ASN A 205 3.94 12.88 -19.65
CA ASN A 205 3.06 13.63 -18.75
C ASN A 205 3.80 14.50 -17.73
N SER A 206 5.10 14.72 -17.89
CA SER A 206 5.84 15.74 -17.13
C SER A 206 5.71 17.08 -17.83
N PRO A 207 5.38 18.17 -17.11
CA PRO A 207 5.23 19.52 -17.65
C PRO A 207 6.56 20.06 -18.19
#